data_7043588a8fa49ebdc0cba579e4e98160
#
_entry.id   7043588a8fa49ebdc0cba579e4e98160
#
_cell.length_a   1.000
_cell.length_b   1.000
_cell.length_c   1.000
_cell.angle_alpha   90.00
_cell.angle_beta   90.00
_cell.angle_gamma   90.00
#
_symmetry.space_group_name_H-M   'P 1'
#
loop_
_entity.id
_entity.type
_entity.pdbx_description
1 polymer ?
#
loop_
_entity_poly.entity_id
_entity_poly.type
_entity_poly.pdbx_seq_one_letter_code
_entity_poly.pdbx_strand_id
1 'polypeptide(L)'
;MQTPRYLVIKQFIENKINSGLWKPGSRVPSEAELTLEFAVSRMTARRALSELDNDGLISRSAGKGSFVSSKSEGFTKITLPKVDNDFLASSDAYFRILALDTVMSDFETMRDMRVNEEEEIAKGVFLFFNQKTPIKLLYVYAKLSVHSAFLKQKFSKITPEGYLDWSLPPDLVNKNIQAVMLGDKKKSYLIDYISSEQASLLVKERRLLKNEITSVCYSYYLDPNLTFGDW
;
A
#
# COMPACT_ATOMS: atom_id res chain seq x y z
N MET A 1 13.10 16.35 -13.36
CA MET A 1 13.84 16.18 -12.07
C MET A 1 14.78 14.98 -12.22
N GLN A 2 16.06 15.11 -11.83
CA GLN A 2 16.98 13.97 -11.85
C GLN A 2 16.65 13.01 -10.69
N THR A 3 16.50 11.73 -10.98
CA THR A 3 16.32 10.66 -9.96
C THR A 3 17.48 10.71 -8.96
N PRO A 4 17.23 10.75 -7.64
CA PRO A 4 18.28 10.72 -6.63
C PRO A 4 19.23 9.53 -6.82
N ARG A 5 20.54 9.76 -6.78
CA ARG A 5 21.56 8.74 -7.09
C ARG A 5 21.48 7.49 -6.21
N TYR A 6 21.06 7.63 -4.95
CA TYR A 6 20.89 6.45 -4.08
C TYR A 6 19.74 5.53 -4.53
N LEU A 7 18.67 6.09 -5.15
CA LEU A 7 17.59 5.28 -5.72
C LEU A 7 18.05 4.47 -6.94
N VAL A 8 18.96 5.01 -7.75
CA VAL A 8 19.55 4.29 -8.89
C VAL A 8 20.32 3.06 -8.38
N ILE A 9 21.12 3.20 -7.33
CA ILE A 9 21.86 2.10 -6.70
C ILE A 9 20.88 1.08 -6.10
N LYS A 10 19.87 1.55 -5.37
CA LYS A 10 18.84 0.71 -4.77
C LYS A 10 18.17 -0.16 -5.84
N GLN A 11 17.70 0.47 -6.91
CA GLN A 11 17.01 -0.19 -8.02
C GLN A 11 17.92 -1.20 -8.77
N PHE A 12 19.21 -0.88 -8.94
CA PHE A 12 20.19 -1.80 -9.51
C PHE A 12 20.30 -3.08 -8.66
N ILE A 13 20.46 -2.96 -7.36
CA ILE A 13 20.57 -4.10 -6.43
C ILE A 13 19.27 -4.91 -6.41
N GLU A 14 18.12 -4.24 -6.28
CA GLU A 14 16.79 -4.87 -6.33
C GLU A 14 16.59 -5.68 -7.61
N ASN A 15 16.96 -5.14 -8.76
CA ASN A 15 16.84 -5.84 -10.04
C ASN A 15 17.70 -7.11 -10.09
N LYS A 16 18.93 -7.08 -9.54
CA LYS A 16 19.81 -8.24 -9.45
C LYS A 16 19.25 -9.34 -8.54
N ILE A 17 18.62 -8.97 -7.44
CA ILE A 17 17.97 -9.90 -6.53
C ILE A 17 16.69 -10.46 -7.16
N ASN A 18 15.81 -9.59 -7.68
CA ASN A 18 14.52 -9.98 -8.24
C ASN A 18 14.64 -10.84 -9.53
N SER A 19 15.69 -10.64 -10.31
CA SER A 19 15.99 -11.49 -11.48
C SER A 19 16.60 -12.85 -11.12
N GLY A 20 16.86 -13.10 -9.82
CA GLY A 20 17.51 -14.33 -9.35
C GLY A 20 19.01 -14.40 -9.65
N LEU A 21 19.60 -13.33 -10.21
CA LEU A 21 21.04 -13.28 -10.49
C LEU A 21 21.85 -13.32 -9.18
N TRP A 22 21.36 -12.66 -8.14
CA TRP A 22 21.89 -12.75 -6.79
C TRP A 22 20.94 -13.57 -5.91
N LYS A 23 21.38 -14.76 -5.55
CA LYS A 23 20.62 -15.68 -4.70
C LYS A 23 20.72 -15.28 -3.22
N PRO A 24 19.80 -15.71 -2.36
CA PRO A 24 19.94 -15.57 -0.91
C PRO A 24 21.34 -16.01 -0.44
N GLY A 25 21.95 -15.19 0.43
CA GLY A 25 23.33 -15.38 0.88
C GLY A 25 24.41 -14.87 -0.08
N SER A 26 24.05 -14.42 -1.30
CA SER A 26 25.03 -13.77 -2.20
C SER A 26 25.53 -12.47 -1.60
N ARG A 27 26.82 -12.19 -1.75
CA ARG A 27 27.44 -10.94 -1.31
C ARG A 27 26.95 -9.78 -2.19
N VAL A 28 26.50 -8.71 -1.53
CA VAL A 28 26.14 -7.43 -2.16
C VAL A 28 27.39 -6.54 -2.19
N PRO A 29 27.61 -5.73 -3.24
CA PRO A 29 28.73 -4.81 -3.28
C PRO A 29 28.80 -3.91 -2.05
N SER A 30 30.01 -3.68 -1.56
CA SER A 30 30.30 -2.81 -0.41
C SER A 30 30.06 -1.33 -0.74
N GLU A 31 30.00 -0.48 0.28
CA GLU A 31 29.93 0.99 0.12
C GLU A 31 31.05 1.51 -0.78
N ALA A 32 32.27 0.96 -0.67
CA ALA A 32 33.41 1.35 -1.48
C ALA A 32 33.28 0.93 -2.94
N GLU A 33 32.83 -0.31 -3.19
CA GLU A 33 32.59 -0.83 -4.56
C GLU A 33 31.47 -0.01 -5.25
N LEU A 34 30.36 0.25 -4.55
CA LEU A 34 29.25 1.08 -5.10
C LEU A 34 29.68 2.54 -5.34
N THR A 35 30.56 3.09 -4.50
CA THR A 35 31.11 4.43 -4.69
C THR A 35 31.92 4.53 -5.99
N LEU A 36 32.70 3.50 -6.30
CA LEU A 36 33.48 3.43 -7.54
C LEU A 36 32.60 3.17 -8.76
N GLU A 37 31.70 2.18 -8.69
CA GLU A 37 30.86 1.74 -9.81
C GLU A 37 29.87 2.84 -10.26
N PHE A 38 29.27 3.55 -9.31
CA PHE A 38 28.24 4.58 -9.59
C PHE A 38 28.75 6.02 -9.54
N ALA A 39 30.05 6.25 -9.28
CA ALA A 39 30.66 7.56 -9.13
C ALA A 39 29.88 8.45 -8.14
N VAL A 40 29.57 7.95 -6.94
CA VAL A 40 28.81 8.61 -5.89
C VAL A 40 29.63 8.78 -4.59
N SER A 41 29.13 9.59 -3.68
CA SER A 41 29.72 9.69 -2.34
C SER A 41 29.48 8.41 -1.52
N ARG A 42 30.35 8.13 -0.53
CA ARG A 42 30.13 7.03 0.44
C ARG A 42 28.81 7.14 1.17
N MET A 43 28.35 8.37 1.48
CA MET A 43 27.08 8.60 2.14
C MET A 43 25.89 8.20 1.27
N THR A 44 25.98 8.42 -0.06
CA THR A 44 24.96 8.03 -1.03
C THR A 44 24.88 6.50 -1.15
N ALA A 45 26.02 5.82 -1.24
CA ALA A 45 26.11 4.37 -1.26
C ALA A 45 25.59 3.75 0.06
N ARG A 46 26.00 4.33 1.20
CA ARG A 46 25.52 3.91 2.53
C ARG A 46 24.00 4.03 2.67
N ARG A 47 23.44 5.15 2.21
CA ARG A 47 21.98 5.39 2.24
C ARG A 47 21.25 4.30 1.44
N ALA A 48 21.69 3.99 0.23
CA ALA A 48 21.10 2.94 -0.60
C ALA A 48 21.10 1.57 0.11
N LEU A 49 22.25 1.17 0.69
CA LEU A 49 22.37 -0.08 1.43
C LEU A 49 21.52 -0.07 2.73
N SER A 50 21.41 1.06 3.41
CA SER A 50 20.58 1.15 4.63
C SER A 50 19.09 1.02 4.30
N GLU A 51 18.64 1.60 3.19
CA GLU A 51 17.25 1.42 2.75
C GLU A 51 16.96 -0.03 2.34
N LEU A 52 17.88 -0.69 1.63
CA LEU A 52 17.74 -2.12 1.28
C LEU A 52 17.73 -3.04 2.53
N ASP A 53 18.50 -2.71 3.56
CA ASP A 53 18.52 -3.42 4.84
C ASP A 53 17.20 -3.22 5.60
N ASN A 54 16.70 -1.97 5.66
CA ASN A 54 15.38 -1.66 6.22
C ASN A 54 14.23 -2.36 5.49
N ASP A 55 14.35 -2.51 4.16
CA ASP A 55 13.39 -3.25 3.34
C ASP A 55 13.54 -4.78 3.49
N GLY A 56 14.53 -5.25 4.25
CA GLY A 56 14.80 -6.66 4.50
C GLY A 56 15.36 -7.43 3.29
N LEU A 57 15.73 -6.74 2.20
CA LEU A 57 16.28 -7.34 0.98
C LEU A 57 17.74 -7.78 1.15
N ILE A 58 18.46 -7.10 2.03
CA ILE A 58 19.83 -7.48 2.41
C ILE A 58 19.95 -7.52 3.93
N SER A 59 20.98 -8.20 4.42
CA SER A 59 21.39 -8.16 5.83
C SER A 59 22.81 -7.65 5.93
N ARG A 60 23.08 -6.74 6.86
CA ARG A 60 24.40 -6.16 7.09
C ARG A 60 25.05 -6.84 8.30
N SER A 61 26.24 -7.38 8.12
CA SER A 61 27.03 -7.98 9.18
C SER A 61 28.31 -7.18 9.40
N ALA A 62 28.49 -6.69 10.62
CA ALA A 62 29.67 -5.90 10.97
C ALA A 62 30.96 -6.66 10.65
N GLY A 63 31.86 -6.05 9.90
CA GLY A 63 33.12 -6.64 9.46
C GLY A 63 33.04 -7.71 8.37
N LYS A 64 31.85 -8.23 8.04
CA LYS A 64 31.67 -9.29 7.01
C LYS A 64 31.09 -8.75 5.69
N GLY A 65 30.38 -7.62 5.74
CA GLY A 65 29.75 -7.01 4.58
C GLY A 65 28.25 -7.12 4.56
N SER A 66 27.66 -6.86 3.37
CA SER A 66 26.22 -6.97 3.12
C SER A 66 25.95 -8.20 2.25
N PHE A 67 24.88 -8.93 2.57
CA PHE A 67 24.48 -10.15 1.87
C PHE A 67 23.00 -10.08 1.53
N VAL A 68 22.60 -10.70 0.43
CA VAL A 68 21.18 -10.89 0.10
C VAL A 68 20.54 -11.68 1.25
N SER A 69 19.45 -11.17 1.78
CA SER A 69 18.81 -11.75 2.96
C SER A 69 18.26 -13.14 2.64
N SER A 70 18.62 -14.14 3.46
CA SER A 70 18.02 -15.48 3.37
C SER A 70 16.55 -15.48 3.84
N LYS A 71 16.11 -14.41 4.52
CA LYS A 71 14.70 -14.21 4.88
C LYS A 71 13.81 -13.91 3.65
N SER A 72 14.40 -13.71 2.45
CA SER A 72 13.63 -13.57 1.22
C SER A 72 13.00 -14.88 0.72
N GLU A 73 13.34 -16.03 1.28
CA GLU A 73 12.72 -17.34 0.93
C GLU A 73 11.34 -17.55 1.56
N GLY A 74 10.85 -16.64 2.41
CA GLY A 74 9.53 -16.73 3.03
C GLY A 74 8.64 -15.50 2.83
N PHE A 75 9.17 -14.43 2.24
CA PHE A 75 8.37 -13.26 1.92
C PHE A 75 8.12 -13.21 0.41
N THR A 76 7.02 -13.77 -0.04
CA THR A 76 6.44 -13.37 -1.31
C THR A 76 6.29 -11.85 -1.24
N LYS A 77 7.06 -11.10 -2.04
CA LYS A 77 6.88 -9.66 -2.17
C LYS A 77 5.49 -9.46 -2.75
N ILE A 78 4.52 -9.22 -1.89
CA ILE A 78 3.17 -8.91 -2.31
C ILE A 78 3.25 -7.51 -2.94
N THR A 79 3.38 -7.46 -4.25
CA THR A 79 3.30 -6.21 -4.99
C THR A 79 1.83 -5.91 -5.18
N LEU A 80 1.29 -5.08 -4.28
CA LEU A 80 -0.06 -4.56 -4.45
C LEU A 80 -0.10 -3.65 -5.67
N PRO A 81 -1.16 -3.72 -6.51
CA PRO A 81 -1.37 -2.75 -7.55
C PRO A 81 -1.33 -1.35 -6.91
N LYS A 82 -0.46 -0.46 -7.41
CA LYS A 82 -0.48 0.93 -6.98
C LYS A 82 -1.78 1.56 -7.45
N VAL A 83 -2.62 1.91 -6.52
CA VAL A 83 -3.86 2.65 -6.76
C VAL A 83 -3.72 3.99 -6.05
N ASP A 84 -2.82 4.82 -6.57
CA ASP A 84 -2.59 6.21 -6.17
C ASP A 84 -3.17 7.19 -7.21
N ASN A 85 -2.85 8.45 -7.09
CA ASN A 85 -3.33 9.44 -8.06
C ASN A 85 -2.75 9.22 -9.47
N ASP A 86 -1.58 8.59 -9.60
CA ASP A 86 -0.97 8.25 -10.90
C ASP A 86 -1.76 7.13 -11.59
N PHE A 87 -2.47 6.28 -10.84
CA PHE A 87 -3.39 5.29 -11.37
C PHE A 87 -4.45 5.92 -12.26
N LEU A 88 -5.02 7.06 -11.85
CA LEU A 88 -6.04 7.79 -12.64
C LEU A 88 -5.49 8.47 -13.89
N ALA A 89 -4.16 8.56 -14.04
CA ALA A 89 -3.54 9.08 -15.24
C ALA A 89 -3.53 8.05 -16.39
N SER A 90 -3.75 6.76 -16.09
CA SER A 90 -3.90 5.72 -17.11
C SER A 90 -5.29 5.77 -17.75
N SER A 91 -5.35 5.69 -19.07
CA SER A 91 -6.61 5.65 -19.82
C SER A 91 -7.50 4.44 -19.49
N ASP A 92 -6.90 3.38 -18.99
CA ASP A 92 -7.55 2.09 -18.71
C ASP A 92 -7.98 1.92 -17.26
N ALA A 93 -7.58 2.87 -16.39
CA ALA A 93 -7.83 2.82 -14.97
C ALA A 93 -8.96 3.79 -14.57
N TYR A 94 -9.93 3.28 -13.84
CA TYR A 94 -11.05 4.08 -13.32
C TYR A 94 -11.61 3.42 -12.06
N PHE A 95 -12.50 4.14 -11.38
CA PHE A 95 -13.30 3.55 -10.31
C PHE A 95 -14.75 4.01 -10.36
N ARG A 96 -15.63 3.25 -9.73
CA ARG A 96 -17.04 3.56 -9.52
C ARG A 96 -17.30 3.84 -8.06
N ILE A 97 -18.10 4.84 -7.78
CA ILE A 97 -18.63 5.10 -6.43
C ILE A 97 -19.87 4.21 -6.28
N LEU A 98 -19.82 3.26 -5.34
CA LEU A 98 -20.91 2.33 -5.06
C LEU A 98 -21.82 2.83 -3.94
N ALA A 99 -21.24 3.57 -2.99
CA ALA A 99 -21.97 4.24 -1.91
C ALA A 99 -21.16 5.44 -1.43
N LEU A 100 -21.86 6.51 -1.03
CA LEU A 100 -21.24 7.71 -0.44
C LEU A 100 -22.29 8.37 0.48
N ASP A 101 -22.26 8.04 1.77
CA ASP A 101 -23.29 8.40 2.73
C ASP A 101 -22.70 8.74 4.10
N THR A 102 -23.48 9.43 4.93
CA THR A 102 -23.23 9.48 6.37
C THR A 102 -23.76 8.22 7.02
N VAL A 103 -23.00 7.59 7.89
CA VAL A 103 -23.40 6.36 8.57
C VAL A 103 -23.28 6.49 10.07
N MET A 104 -24.20 5.84 10.78
CA MET A 104 -23.97 5.43 12.16
C MET A 104 -22.96 4.29 12.12
N SER A 105 -21.86 4.43 12.85
CA SER A 105 -20.78 3.46 12.82
C SER A 105 -21.21 2.14 13.46
N ASP A 106 -20.91 1.02 12.79
CA ASP A 106 -20.97 -0.28 13.46
C ASP A 106 -19.84 -0.42 14.50
N PHE A 107 -19.99 -1.38 15.39
CA PHE A 107 -19.06 -1.57 16.52
C PHE A 107 -17.59 -1.74 16.07
N GLU A 108 -17.36 -2.42 14.94
CA GLU A 108 -16.01 -2.62 14.41
C GLU A 108 -15.42 -1.30 13.92
N THR A 109 -16.18 -0.51 13.17
CA THR A 109 -15.77 0.80 12.67
C THR A 109 -15.53 1.79 13.81
N MET A 110 -16.41 1.82 14.82
CA MET A 110 -16.25 2.66 16.02
C MET A 110 -14.94 2.34 16.75
N ARG A 111 -14.68 1.06 16.99
CA ARG A 111 -13.44 0.60 17.61
C ARG A 111 -12.22 1.00 16.79
N ASP A 112 -12.28 0.80 15.48
CA ASP A 112 -11.15 1.08 14.59
C ASP A 112 -10.85 2.55 14.42
N MET A 113 -11.87 3.39 14.47
CA MET A 113 -11.77 4.86 14.41
C MET A 113 -11.62 5.51 15.79
N ARG A 114 -11.81 4.76 16.87
CA ARG A 114 -11.83 5.28 18.24
C ARG A 114 -12.81 6.44 18.41
N VAL A 115 -14.03 6.26 17.94
CA VAL A 115 -15.11 7.24 18.02
C VAL A 115 -16.23 6.74 18.92
N ASN A 116 -17.07 7.66 19.41
CA ASN A 116 -18.32 7.38 20.10
C ASN A 116 -19.51 7.43 19.11
N GLU A 117 -20.72 7.18 19.61
CA GLU A 117 -21.94 7.16 18.80
C GLU A 117 -22.36 8.56 18.28
N GLU A 118 -21.82 9.63 18.84
CA GLU A 118 -22.17 11.01 18.48
C GLU A 118 -21.32 11.54 17.30
N GLU A 119 -20.22 10.88 16.97
CA GLU A 119 -19.32 11.31 15.88
C GLU A 119 -19.92 10.98 14.51
N GLU A 120 -20.13 12.00 13.68
CA GLU A 120 -20.59 11.82 12.31
C GLU A 120 -19.46 11.28 11.43
N ILE A 121 -19.70 10.10 10.82
CA ILE A 121 -18.75 9.41 9.97
C ILE A 121 -19.26 9.37 8.54
N ALA A 122 -18.46 9.88 7.62
CA ALA A 122 -18.66 9.62 6.20
C ALA A 122 -18.22 8.19 5.86
N LYS A 123 -19.04 7.48 5.09
CA LYS A 123 -18.69 6.20 4.49
C LYS A 123 -18.68 6.33 2.97
N GLY A 124 -17.57 5.93 2.36
CA GLY A 124 -17.45 5.76 0.93
C GLY A 124 -17.14 4.31 0.58
N VAL A 125 -17.76 3.79 -0.49
CA VAL A 125 -17.44 2.48 -1.07
C VAL A 125 -17.12 2.68 -2.53
N PHE A 126 -15.93 2.23 -2.94
CA PHE A 126 -15.39 2.46 -4.27
C PHE A 126 -14.86 1.16 -4.86
N LEU A 127 -15.18 0.89 -6.12
CA LEU A 127 -14.68 -0.26 -6.86
C LEU A 127 -13.77 0.20 -7.98
N PHE A 128 -12.50 -0.18 -7.91
CA PHE A 128 -11.45 0.19 -8.84
C PHE A 128 -11.27 -0.88 -9.90
N PHE A 129 -11.05 -0.43 -11.13
CA PHE A 129 -10.89 -1.26 -12.31
C PHE A 129 -9.58 -0.95 -13.03
N ASN A 130 -8.96 -1.99 -13.56
CA ASN A 130 -7.99 -1.89 -14.64
C ASN A 130 -8.65 -2.50 -15.89
N GLN A 131 -8.89 -1.68 -16.90
CA GLN A 131 -9.76 -2.02 -18.03
C GLN A 131 -11.16 -2.43 -17.54
N LYS A 132 -11.54 -3.68 -17.69
CA LYS A 132 -12.84 -4.22 -17.24
C LYS A 132 -12.73 -5.09 -15.99
N THR A 133 -11.51 -5.32 -15.50
CA THR A 133 -11.24 -6.20 -14.36
C THR A 133 -11.25 -5.41 -13.05
N PRO A 134 -12.07 -5.77 -12.07
CA PRO A 134 -12.02 -5.15 -10.75
C PRO A 134 -10.73 -5.59 -10.04
N ILE A 135 -10.01 -4.61 -9.51
CA ILE A 135 -8.70 -4.85 -8.86
C ILE A 135 -8.68 -4.51 -7.37
N LYS A 136 -9.60 -3.61 -6.93
CA LYS A 136 -9.67 -3.19 -5.53
C LYS A 136 -11.08 -2.74 -5.16
N LEU A 137 -11.60 -3.28 -4.06
CA LEU A 137 -12.80 -2.76 -3.38
C LEU A 137 -12.32 -1.98 -2.14
N LEU A 138 -12.65 -0.71 -2.09
CA LEU A 138 -12.22 0.22 -1.04
C LEU A 138 -13.42 0.68 -0.22
N TYR A 139 -13.31 0.53 1.10
CA TYR A 139 -14.16 1.21 2.06
C TYR A 139 -13.37 2.33 2.74
N VAL A 140 -13.93 3.52 2.74
CA VAL A 140 -13.39 4.68 3.46
C VAL A 140 -14.37 5.06 4.55
N TYR A 141 -13.84 5.26 5.75
CA TYR A 141 -14.54 5.88 6.87
C TYR A 141 -13.75 7.11 7.29
N ALA A 142 -14.38 8.27 7.31
CA ALA A 142 -13.73 9.54 7.62
C ALA A 142 -14.58 10.36 8.57
N LYS A 143 -13.96 10.93 9.61
CA LYS A 143 -14.65 11.84 10.52
C LYS A 143 -15.10 13.11 9.78
N LEU A 144 -16.38 13.43 9.80
CA LEU A 144 -16.90 14.64 9.15
C LEU A 144 -16.49 15.91 9.90
N SER A 145 -16.18 15.82 11.18
CA SER A 145 -15.60 16.91 11.96
C SER A 145 -14.25 17.40 11.40
N VAL A 146 -13.53 16.53 10.68
CA VAL A 146 -12.20 16.82 10.10
C VAL A 146 -12.24 16.87 8.56
N HIS A 147 -12.96 15.95 7.94
CA HIS A 147 -13.09 15.83 6.49
C HIS A 147 -14.49 16.27 6.01
N SER A 148 -14.95 17.46 6.41
CA SER A 148 -16.32 17.97 6.21
C SER A 148 -16.80 18.00 4.75
N ALA A 149 -15.87 18.09 3.79
CA ALA A 149 -16.21 18.13 2.36
C ALA A 149 -16.12 16.77 1.66
N PHE A 150 -15.81 15.67 2.38
CA PHE A 150 -15.61 14.34 1.77
C PHE A 150 -16.83 13.87 0.97
N LEU A 151 -18.03 14.00 1.53
CA LEU A 151 -19.28 13.59 0.87
C LEU A 151 -19.66 14.45 -0.36
N LYS A 152 -19.06 15.63 -0.48
CA LYS A 152 -19.32 16.56 -1.59
C LYS A 152 -18.35 16.39 -2.76
N GLN A 153 -17.37 15.48 -2.62
CA GLN A 153 -16.36 15.27 -3.64
C GLN A 153 -16.88 14.45 -4.80
N LYS A 154 -16.50 14.87 -6.01
CA LYS A 154 -16.80 14.12 -7.24
C LYS A 154 -15.76 13.05 -7.55
N PHE A 155 -14.61 13.07 -6.90
CA PHE A 155 -13.49 12.15 -7.08
C PHE A 155 -13.05 11.95 -8.55
N SER A 156 -13.23 12.95 -9.41
CA SER A 156 -12.96 12.82 -10.85
C SER A 156 -11.48 12.90 -11.22
N LYS A 157 -10.65 13.49 -10.34
CA LYS A 157 -9.21 13.72 -10.57
C LYS A 157 -8.32 13.28 -9.41
N ILE A 158 -8.90 12.73 -8.39
CA ILE A 158 -8.18 12.32 -7.17
C ILE A 158 -8.84 11.06 -6.61
N THR A 159 -8.04 10.12 -6.16
CA THR A 159 -8.56 8.93 -5.46
C THR A 159 -9.11 9.31 -4.09
N PRO A 160 -10.01 8.52 -3.50
CA PRO A 160 -10.52 8.80 -2.15
C PRO A 160 -9.42 8.89 -1.10
N GLU A 161 -8.43 7.98 -1.15
CA GLU A 161 -7.28 8.02 -0.25
C GLU A 161 -6.43 9.28 -0.50
N GLY A 162 -6.16 9.58 -1.78
CA GLY A 162 -5.41 10.78 -2.17
C GLY A 162 -6.11 12.07 -1.72
N TYR A 163 -7.46 12.10 -1.73
CA TYR A 163 -8.22 13.23 -1.20
C TYR A 163 -8.03 13.38 0.32
N LEU A 164 -8.07 12.28 1.08
CA LEU A 164 -7.82 12.33 2.52
C LEU A 164 -6.43 12.90 2.84
N ASP A 165 -5.42 12.43 2.12
CA ASP A 165 -4.03 12.86 2.31
C ASP A 165 -3.82 14.33 1.86
N TRP A 166 -4.53 14.78 0.81
CA TRP A 166 -4.47 16.15 0.33
C TRP A 166 -5.25 17.12 1.23
N SER A 167 -6.47 16.74 1.66
CA SER A 167 -7.33 17.62 2.45
C SER A 167 -6.84 17.84 3.87
N LEU A 168 -6.21 16.82 4.44
CA LEU A 168 -5.62 16.85 5.78
C LEU A 168 -4.44 15.85 5.82
N PRO A 169 -3.21 16.31 5.51
CA PRO A 169 -2.05 15.44 5.53
C PRO A 169 -1.86 14.79 6.92
N PRO A 170 -1.84 13.45 7.01
CA PRO A 170 -1.65 12.77 8.29
C PRO A 170 -0.19 12.86 8.75
N ASP A 171 0.01 12.90 10.08
CA ASP A 171 1.35 12.77 10.67
C ASP A 171 1.87 11.33 10.56
N LEU A 172 0.93 10.38 10.59
CA LEU A 172 1.23 8.94 10.58
C LEU A 172 0.14 8.16 9.85
N VAL A 173 0.54 7.20 9.02
CA VAL A 173 -0.34 6.20 8.42
C VAL A 173 0.06 4.82 8.92
N ASN A 174 -0.75 4.23 9.78
CA ASN A 174 -0.57 2.86 10.25
C ASN A 174 -1.22 1.89 9.28
N LYS A 175 -0.45 0.91 8.79
CA LYS A 175 -0.92 -0.13 7.87
C LYS A 175 -0.87 -1.51 8.51
N ASN A 176 -1.93 -2.28 8.29
CA ASN A 176 -1.99 -3.70 8.62
C ASN A 176 -2.44 -4.46 7.38
N ILE A 177 -1.79 -5.58 7.10
CA ILE A 177 -2.07 -6.41 5.92
C ILE A 177 -2.43 -7.81 6.40
N GLN A 178 -3.52 -8.37 5.87
CA GLN A 178 -3.95 -9.72 6.20
C GLN A 178 -4.68 -10.37 5.03
N ALA A 179 -4.55 -11.68 4.89
CA ALA A 179 -5.34 -12.48 3.97
C ALA A 179 -6.75 -12.66 4.54
N VAL A 180 -7.77 -12.48 3.72
CA VAL A 180 -9.18 -12.62 4.12
C VAL A 180 -10.02 -13.25 3.03
N MET A 181 -11.07 -13.94 3.43
CA MET A 181 -12.16 -14.31 2.53
C MET A 181 -13.20 -13.18 2.51
N LEU A 182 -13.70 -12.82 1.33
CA LEU A 182 -14.74 -11.80 1.22
C LEU A 182 -16.05 -12.31 1.81
N GLY A 183 -16.61 -11.60 2.77
CA GLY A 183 -17.94 -11.88 3.31
C GLY A 183 -19.06 -11.46 2.34
N ASP A 184 -20.26 -12.00 2.54
CA ASP A 184 -21.39 -11.86 1.60
C ASP A 184 -21.77 -10.42 1.27
N LYS A 185 -21.74 -9.50 2.24
CA LYS A 185 -22.01 -8.08 2.01
C LYS A 185 -21.01 -7.43 1.06
N LYS A 186 -19.76 -7.89 1.04
CA LYS A 186 -18.73 -7.40 0.11
C LYS A 186 -18.86 -8.07 -1.24
N LYS A 187 -19.22 -9.36 -1.25
CA LYS A 187 -19.50 -10.12 -2.48
C LYS A 187 -20.67 -9.51 -3.26
N SER A 188 -21.69 -8.93 -2.61
CA SER A 188 -22.82 -8.32 -3.30
C SER A 188 -22.42 -7.17 -4.23
N TYR A 189 -21.35 -6.43 -3.92
CA TYR A 189 -20.80 -5.41 -4.82
C TYR A 189 -19.99 -5.97 -6.00
N LEU A 190 -19.65 -7.25 -5.94
CA LEU A 190 -18.75 -7.91 -6.88
C LEU A 190 -19.43 -9.05 -7.65
N ILE A 191 -20.74 -9.25 -7.44
CA ILE A 191 -21.49 -10.41 -7.96
C ILE A 191 -21.35 -10.59 -9.48
N ASP A 192 -21.21 -9.50 -10.22
CA ASP A 192 -21.04 -9.53 -11.67
C ASP A 192 -19.60 -9.81 -12.12
N TYR A 193 -18.64 -9.86 -11.18
CA TYR A 193 -17.21 -9.85 -11.50
C TYR A 193 -16.43 -11.02 -10.93
N ILE A 194 -16.88 -11.62 -9.82
CA ILE A 194 -16.14 -12.70 -9.14
C ILE A 194 -17.02 -13.92 -8.88
N SER A 195 -16.41 -15.09 -8.96
CA SER A 195 -17.01 -16.34 -8.50
C SER A 195 -17.04 -16.42 -6.97
N SER A 196 -17.86 -17.30 -6.42
CA SER A 196 -18.35 -17.31 -5.04
C SER A 196 -17.29 -17.32 -3.90
N GLU A 197 -16.05 -17.76 -4.15
CA GLU A 197 -15.01 -17.85 -3.11
C GLU A 197 -13.69 -17.28 -3.64
N GLN A 198 -13.50 -15.98 -3.43
CA GLN A 198 -12.23 -15.34 -3.74
C GLN A 198 -11.54 -14.91 -2.47
N ALA A 199 -10.31 -15.39 -2.29
CA ALA A 199 -9.41 -14.84 -1.31
C ALA A 199 -8.98 -13.44 -1.74
N SER A 200 -8.79 -12.55 -0.77
CA SER A 200 -8.40 -11.16 -0.99
C SER A 200 -7.35 -10.76 0.01
N LEU A 201 -6.50 -9.84 -0.38
CA LEU A 201 -5.60 -9.19 0.55
C LEU A 201 -6.27 -7.93 1.08
N LEU A 202 -6.56 -7.90 2.37
CA LEU A 202 -7.04 -6.70 3.06
C LEU A 202 -5.86 -5.87 3.54
N VAL A 203 -5.79 -4.64 3.06
CA VAL A 203 -4.91 -3.59 3.62
C VAL A 203 -5.79 -2.62 4.40
N LYS A 204 -5.57 -2.56 5.71
CA LYS A 204 -6.23 -1.63 6.61
C LYS A 204 -5.29 -0.48 6.90
N GLU A 205 -5.69 0.73 6.58
CA GLU A 205 -4.92 1.95 6.83
C GLU A 205 -5.66 2.85 7.80
N ARG A 206 -4.98 3.27 8.88
CA ARG A 206 -5.45 4.32 9.79
C ARG A 206 -4.60 5.55 9.61
N ARG A 207 -5.24 6.67 9.29
CA ARG A 207 -4.59 7.98 9.20
C ARG A 207 -4.75 8.72 10.51
N LEU A 208 -3.64 9.19 11.06
CA LEU A 208 -3.59 9.90 12.33
C LEU A 208 -3.06 11.31 12.14
N LEU A 209 -3.66 12.25 12.86
CA LEU A 209 -3.19 13.60 13.03
C LEU A 209 -3.14 13.90 14.52
N LYS A 210 -2.01 14.35 15.07
CA LYS A 210 -1.79 14.60 16.49
C LYS A 210 -2.26 13.43 17.39
N ASN A 211 -1.93 12.21 16.94
CA ASN A 211 -2.29 10.94 17.61
C ASN A 211 -3.80 10.60 17.62
N GLU A 212 -4.64 11.36 16.93
CA GLU A 212 -6.06 11.05 16.73
C GLU A 212 -6.31 10.44 15.35
N ILE A 213 -7.15 9.41 15.29
CA ILE A 213 -7.52 8.79 14.02
C ILE A 213 -8.55 9.68 13.32
N THR A 214 -8.21 10.16 12.12
CA THR A 214 -9.07 11.01 11.29
C THR A 214 -9.85 10.21 10.25
N SER A 215 -9.25 9.12 9.75
CA SER A 215 -9.90 8.21 8.80
C SER A 215 -9.33 6.80 8.86
N VAL A 216 -10.14 5.82 8.41
CA VAL A 216 -9.76 4.43 8.23
C VAL A 216 -10.17 3.98 6.84
N CYS A 217 -9.24 3.33 6.13
CA CYS A 217 -9.49 2.72 4.84
C CYS A 217 -9.31 1.20 4.93
N TYR A 218 -10.21 0.45 4.31
CA TYR A 218 -10.13 -1.00 4.15
C TYR A 218 -10.08 -1.29 2.65
N SER A 219 -8.89 -1.60 2.15
CA SER A 219 -8.65 -1.93 0.73
C SER A 219 -8.59 -3.44 0.55
N TYR A 220 -9.59 -4.01 -0.13
CA TYR A 220 -9.63 -5.43 -0.52
C TYR A 220 -9.08 -5.54 -1.94
N TYR A 221 -7.90 -6.11 -2.09
CA TYR A 221 -7.29 -6.35 -3.39
C TYR A 221 -7.81 -7.65 -3.98
N LEU A 222 -8.28 -7.58 -5.23
CA LEU A 222 -9.08 -8.61 -5.92
C LEU A 222 -8.28 -9.25 -7.06
N ASP A 223 -6.97 -9.47 -6.88
CA ASP A 223 -6.15 -10.09 -7.91
C ASP A 223 -6.47 -11.59 -7.99
N PRO A 224 -6.96 -12.10 -9.16
CA PRO A 224 -7.23 -13.52 -9.35
C PRO A 224 -5.96 -14.38 -9.32
N ASN A 225 -4.78 -13.78 -9.46
CA ASN A 225 -3.48 -14.45 -9.36
C ASN A 225 -2.89 -14.39 -7.95
N LEU A 226 -3.62 -13.84 -6.99
CA LEU A 226 -3.22 -13.78 -5.59
C LEU A 226 -3.35 -15.19 -5.02
N THR A 227 -2.33 -16.00 -5.18
CA THR A 227 -2.21 -17.31 -4.54
C THR A 227 -1.53 -17.13 -3.19
N PHE A 228 -2.21 -17.57 -2.14
CA PHE A 228 -1.56 -17.79 -0.85
C PHE A 228 -0.88 -19.14 -0.95
N GLY A 229 0.45 -19.16 -0.83
CA GLY A 229 1.19 -20.41 -0.81
C GLY A 229 0.74 -21.27 0.40
N ASP A 230 0.72 -22.58 0.19
CA ASP A 230 0.53 -23.54 1.29
C ASP A 230 1.61 -23.31 2.34
N TRP A 231 1.20 -23.14 3.60
CA TRP A 231 2.04 -22.94 4.80
C TRP A 231 2.60 -24.23 5.31
#